data_007475a80ba50d0f059c650635abde1a
#
_entry.id   007475a80ba50d0f059c650635abde1a
#
_cell.length_a   1.000
_cell.length_b   1.000
_cell.length_c   1.000
_cell.angle_alpha   90.00
_cell.angle_beta   90.00
_cell.angle_gamma   90.00
#
_symmetry.space_group_name_H-M   'P 1'
#
loop_
_entity.id
_entity.type
_entity.pdbx_description
1 polymer ?
#
loop_
_entity_poly.entity_id
_entity_poly.type
_entity_poly.pdbx_seq_one_letter_code
_entity_poly.pdbx_strand_id
1 'polypeptide(L)'
;MVDSRRDVAGQAGRSPSPSVQATMIGLMAILLWSLMTGLVRVVADAFGATLGSALIYTCGAVLLLVFRRPAPLRKYPRTYLIVGGLLFVFYESSISLSIGLASSAASSVEVSLVNYLWPTMMVLLAAAFVPSGEKRSARNEGIGREPAAPSDAQAQDDSVQCGTNCSAGKPPRHSRGRAVLRVLPGAVVATAGVILAVGGNSGLDWALAAGHVAANPLPYLLAFAGALAWSVYAVFTPALSKGFDGTSVFFPFVAVELWIIHFASGQGWPSAAPSVWGYLAVVTAAAVIAGGYACWGYGILRGSIDR
;
A
#
# COMPACT_ATOMS: atom_id res chain seq x y z
N MET A 1 20.40 -46.58 -26.60
CA MET A 1 20.82 -45.22 -26.97
C MET A 1 19.64 -44.60 -27.65
N VAL A 2 18.63 -44.21 -26.85
CA VAL A 2 17.33 -43.70 -27.32
C VAL A 2 16.98 -42.48 -26.45
N ASP A 3 16.97 -41.35 -27.12
CA ASP A 3 16.11 -40.20 -27.03
C ASP A 3 15.99 -39.46 -25.68
N SER A 4 17.06 -38.74 -25.27
CA SER A 4 17.01 -37.73 -24.21
C SER A 4 16.83 -36.30 -24.74
N ARG A 5 16.36 -36.11 -25.99
CA ARG A 5 16.22 -34.79 -26.64
C ARG A 5 14.80 -34.23 -26.71
N ARG A 6 13.79 -34.93 -26.18
CA ARG A 6 12.38 -34.44 -26.22
C ARG A 6 11.93 -33.64 -25.01
N ASP A 7 12.65 -33.66 -23.91
CA ASP A 7 12.18 -33.00 -22.67
C ASP A 7 12.61 -31.55 -22.49
N VAL A 8 13.45 -31.00 -23.39
CA VAL A 8 13.94 -29.60 -23.27
C VAL A 8 13.08 -28.59 -24.04
N ALA A 9 12.25 -29.04 -24.98
CA ALA A 9 11.41 -28.14 -25.78
C ALA A 9 10.06 -27.78 -25.16
N GLY A 10 9.68 -28.37 -24.05
CA GLY A 10 8.36 -28.20 -23.39
C GLY A 10 8.30 -27.09 -22.34
N GLN A 11 9.40 -26.40 -21.99
CA GLN A 11 9.39 -25.40 -20.92
C GLN A 11 9.42 -23.93 -21.38
N ALA A 12 9.58 -23.68 -22.66
CA ALA A 12 9.54 -22.34 -23.23
C ALA A 12 8.11 -21.93 -23.56
N GLY A 13 7.29 -21.54 -22.58
CA GLY A 13 5.97 -20.98 -22.86
C GLY A 13 4.90 -21.15 -21.80
N ARG A 14 5.22 -21.58 -20.58
CA ARG A 14 4.21 -21.57 -19.53
C ARG A 14 4.03 -20.12 -19.05
N SER A 15 2.89 -19.52 -19.40
CA SER A 15 2.44 -18.27 -18.76
C SER A 15 2.48 -18.43 -17.23
N PRO A 16 3.00 -17.44 -16.48
CA PRO A 16 3.05 -17.49 -15.02
C PRO A 16 1.67 -17.81 -14.44
N SER A 17 1.63 -18.57 -13.35
CA SER A 17 0.35 -18.85 -12.66
C SER A 17 -0.33 -17.52 -12.27
N PRO A 18 -1.68 -17.45 -12.21
CA PRO A 18 -2.39 -16.21 -11.89
C PRO A 18 -1.92 -15.51 -10.62
N SER A 19 -1.48 -16.27 -9.61
CA SER A 19 -0.90 -15.74 -8.37
C SER A 19 0.46 -15.09 -8.56
N VAL A 20 1.31 -15.64 -9.45
CA VAL A 20 2.62 -15.06 -9.77
C VAL A 20 2.45 -13.77 -10.56
N GLN A 21 1.53 -13.73 -11.52
CA GLN A 21 1.20 -12.51 -12.27
C GLN A 21 0.71 -11.40 -11.34
N ALA A 22 -0.18 -11.70 -10.40
CA ALA A 22 -0.68 -10.73 -9.44
C ALA A 22 0.43 -10.19 -8.53
N THR A 23 1.36 -11.04 -8.10
CA THR A 23 2.53 -10.63 -7.32
C THR A 23 3.46 -9.70 -8.13
N MET A 24 3.74 -10.05 -9.39
CA MET A 24 4.56 -9.22 -10.26
C MET A 24 3.93 -7.84 -10.53
N ILE A 25 2.60 -7.79 -10.71
CA ILE A 25 1.87 -6.54 -10.84
C ILE A 25 1.93 -5.73 -9.55
N GLY A 26 1.82 -6.37 -8.38
CA GLY A 26 2.01 -5.71 -7.08
C GLY A 26 3.42 -5.13 -6.89
N LEU A 27 4.47 -5.83 -7.35
CA LEU A 27 5.84 -5.32 -7.34
C LEU A 27 6.02 -4.11 -8.27
N MET A 28 5.30 -4.05 -9.39
CA MET A 28 5.29 -2.88 -10.27
C MET A 28 4.81 -1.62 -9.53
N ALA A 29 3.87 -1.74 -8.60
CA ALA A 29 3.44 -0.61 -7.77
C ALA A 29 4.60 0.00 -6.99
N ILE A 30 5.47 -0.82 -6.41
CA ILE A 30 6.65 -0.36 -5.65
C ILE A 30 7.61 0.39 -6.56
N LEU A 31 7.85 -0.13 -7.77
CA LEU A 31 8.70 0.54 -8.76
C LEU A 31 8.12 1.88 -9.19
N LEU A 32 6.81 1.96 -9.42
CA LEU A 32 6.15 3.21 -9.74
C LEU A 32 6.28 4.22 -8.57
N TRP A 33 5.97 3.80 -7.35
CA TRP A 33 6.07 4.69 -6.19
C TRP A 33 7.49 5.15 -5.86
N SER A 34 8.53 4.40 -6.27
CA SER A 34 9.91 4.85 -6.10
C SER A 34 10.24 6.15 -6.85
N LEU A 35 9.50 6.46 -7.92
CA LEU A 35 9.63 7.70 -8.67
C LEU A 35 8.91 8.89 -8.04
N MET A 36 7.99 8.62 -7.09
CA MET A 36 7.03 9.60 -6.59
C MET A 36 7.71 10.79 -5.90
N THR A 37 8.70 10.54 -5.03
CA THR A 37 9.38 11.60 -4.28
C THR A 37 10.00 12.64 -5.20
N GLY A 38 10.71 12.20 -6.24
CA GLY A 38 11.33 13.10 -7.21
C GLY A 38 10.29 13.87 -8.03
N LEU A 39 9.25 13.19 -8.49
CA LEU A 39 8.20 13.82 -9.31
C LEU A 39 7.39 14.85 -8.52
N VAL A 40 6.97 14.50 -7.29
CA VAL A 40 6.24 15.45 -6.42
C VAL A 40 7.12 16.66 -6.11
N ARG A 41 8.42 16.46 -5.88
CA ARG A 41 9.35 17.57 -5.65
C ARG A 41 9.47 18.49 -6.87
N VAL A 42 9.65 17.94 -8.07
CA VAL A 42 9.71 18.72 -9.32
C VAL A 42 8.42 19.53 -9.53
N VAL A 43 7.27 18.91 -9.26
CA VAL A 43 5.98 19.60 -9.36
C VAL A 43 5.86 20.69 -8.30
N ALA A 44 6.28 20.44 -7.07
CA ALA A 44 6.25 21.43 -5.99
C ALA A 44 7.16 22.64 -6.29
N ASP A 45 8.31 22.42 -6.91
CA ASP A 45 9.22 23.50 -7.32
C ASP A 45 8.60 24.36 -8.46
N ALA A 46 7.78 23.75 -9.33
CA ALA A 46 7.17 24.44 -10.47
C ALA A 46 5.85 25.17 -10.11
N PHE A 47 5.03 24.57 -9.23
CA PHE A 47 3.67 25.03 -8.95
C PHE A 47 3.46 25.45 -7.49
N GLY A 48 4.43 25.21 -6.61
CA GLY A 48 4.24 25.25 -5.17
C GLY A 48 3.66 23.96 -4.61
N ALA A 49 3.86 23.74 -3.30
CA ALA A 49 3.51 22.47 -2.65
C ALA A 49 2.01 22.16 -2.73
N THR A 50 1.15 23.12 -2.44
CA THR A 50 -0.30 22.92 -2.33
C THR A 50 -0.96 22.81 -3.70
N LEU A 51 -0.65 23.72 -4.64
CA LEU A 51 -1.20 23.67 -6.00
C LEU A 51 -0.69 22.44 -6.75
N GLY A 52 0.62 22.16 -6.66
CA GLY A 52 1.22 21.01 -7.31
C GLY A 52 0.56 19.71 -6.87
N SER A 53 0.36 19.53 -5.57
CA SER A 53 -0.35 18.37 -5.02
C SER A 53 -1.79 18.29 -5.53
N ALA A 54 -2.54 19.38 -5.48
CA ALA A 54 -3.91 19.42 -5.97
C ALA A 54 -4.02 19.03 -7.46
N LEU A 55 -3.11 19.51 -8.30
CA LEU A 55 -3.05 19.16 -9.73
C LEU A 55 -2.74 17.68 -9.95
N ILE A 56 -1.74 17.12 -9.25
CA ILE A 56 -1.38 15.70 -9.35
C ILE A 56 -2.59 14.81 -9.02
N TYR A 57 -3.27 15.07 -7.89
CA TYR A 57 -4.39 14.23 -7.47
C TYR A 57 -5.65 14.46 -8.29
N THR A 58 -5.85 15.67 -8.84
CA THR A 58 -6.92 15.90 -9.81
C THR A 58 -6.73 15.08 -11.07
N CYS A 59 -5.54 15.13 -11.68
CA CYS A 59 -5.21 14.32 -12.84
C CYS A 59 -5.28 12.81 -12.50
N GLY A 60 -4.77 12.40 -11.34
CA GLY A 60 -4.83 11.02 -10.86
C GLY A 60 -6.26 10.52 -10.66
N ALA A 61 -7.14 11.34 -10.09
CA ALA A 61 -8.56 11.02 -9.95
C ALA A 61 -9.25 10.83 -11.31
N VAL A 62 -8.99 11.71 -12.26
CA VAL A 62 -9.51 11.59 -13.63
C VAL A 62 -9.02 10.28 -14.27
N LEU A 63 -7.72 9.99 -14.19
CA LEU A 63 -7.17 8.75 -14.73
C LEU A 63 -7.83 7.52 -14.10
N LEU A 64 -7.96 7.47 -12.77
CA LEU A 64 -8.58 6.33 -12.09
C LEU A 64 -10.07 6.20 -12.43
N LEU A 65 -10.82 7.28 -12.51
CA LEU A 65 -12.24 7.23 -12.87
C LEU A 65 -12.46 6.77 -14.32
N VAL A 66 -11.56 7.14 -15.23
CA VAL A 66 -11.62 6.73 -16.65
C VAL A 66 -11.27 5.26 -16.81
N PHE A 67 -10.14 4.81 -16.21
CA PHE A 67 -9.61 3.46 -16.42
C PHE A 67 -10.13 2.42 -15.41
N ARG A 68 -10.55 2.85 -14.22
CA ARG A 68 -11.06 1.98 -13.15
C ARG A 68 -12.36 2.51 -12.58
N ARG A 69 -13.45 2.29 -13.30
CA ARG A 69 -14.79 2.72 -12.86
C ARG A 69 -15.12 2.11 -11.50
N PRO A 70 -15.39 2.92 -10.46
CA PRO A 70 -15.77 2.40 -9.14
C PRO A 70 -17.12 1.68 -9.22
N ALA A 71 -17.32 0.70 -8.34
CA ALA A 71 -18.65 0.13 -8.12
C ALA A 71 -19.59 1.22 -7.56
N PRO A 72 -20.92 1.08 -7.69
CA PRO A 72 -21.86 2.01 -7.07
C PRO A 72 -21.60 2.14 -5.55
N LEU A 73 -21.53 3.36 -5.03
CA LEU A 73 -21.18 3.65 -3.61
C LEU A 73 -22.03 2.85 -2.60
N ARG A 74 -23.27 2.54 -2.94
CA ARG A 74 -24.18 1.75 -2.10
C ARG A 74 -23.67 0.32 -1.82
N LYS A 75 -22.75 -0.22 -2.64
CA LYS A 75 -22.17 -1.56 -2.46
C LYS A 75 -21.02 -1.58 -1.46
N TYR A 76 -20.39 -0.45 -1.22
CA TYR A 76 -19.29 -0.35 -0.28
C TYR A 76 -19.79 -0.34 1.18
N PRO A 77 -19.09 -1.02 2.11
CA PRO A 77 -19.40 -0.89 3.53
C PRO A 77 -19.23 0.56 3.99
N ARG A 78 -20.23 1.10 4.69
CA ARG A 78 -20.22 2.49 5.17
C ARG A 78 -19.00 2.80 6.03
N THR A 79 -18.63 1.89 6.93
CA THR A 79 -17.46 2.04 7.80
C THR A 79 -16.17 2.16 6.96
N TYR A 80 -16.05 1.37 5.90
CA TYR A 80 -14.90 1.46 5.00
C TYR A 80 -14.85 2.80 4.24
N LEU A 81 -16.01 3.29 3.75
CA LEU A 81 -16.04 4.58 3.06
C LEU A 81 -15.65 5.73 3.99
N ILE A 82 -16.10 5.69 5.26
CA ILE A 82 -15.81 6.78 6.20
C ILE A 82 -14.41 6.62 6.79
N VAL A 83 -14.16 5.54 7.52
CA VAL A 83 -12.88 5.37 8.25
C VAL A 83 -11.73 5.12 7.28
N GLY A 84 -11.92 4.20 6.33
CA GLY A 84 -10.91 3.91 5.29
C GLY A 84 -10.67 5.13 4.41
N GLY A 85 -11.73 5.83 4.00
CA GLY A 85 -11.63 7.06 3.21
C GLY A 85 -10.88 8.17 3.95
N LEU A 86 -11.20 8.44 5.21
CA LEU A 86 -10.51 9.47 6.01
C LEU A 86 -9.02 9.14 6.19
N LEU A 87 -8.68 7.89 6.51
CA LEU A 87 -7.29 7.47 6.66
C LEU A 87 -6.53 7.57 5.34
N PHE A 88 -7.16 7.17 4.24
CA PHE A 88 -6.56 7.24 2.90
C PHE A 88 -6.34 8.69 2.48
N VAL A 89 -7.36 9.54 2.57
CA VAL A 89 -7.30 10.96 2.19
C VAL A 89 -6.25 11.68 3.01
N PHE A 90 -6.24 11.49 4.33
CA PHE A 90 -5.23 12.07 5.22
C PHE A 90 -3.81 11.61 4.88
N TYR A 91 -3.61 10.32 4.58
CA TYR A 91 -2.29 9.81 4.18
C TYR A 91 -1.79 10.45 2.89
N GLU A 92 -2.59 10.44 1.85
CA GLU A 92 -2.20 10.94 0.53
C GLU A 92 -1.88 12.44 0.56
N SER A 93 -2.71 13.22 1.25
CA SER A 93 -2.47 14.64 1.45
C SER A 93 -1.22 14.89 2.28
N SER A 94 -1.04 14.13 3.36
CA SER A 94 0.11 14.27 4.25
C SER A 94 1.42 13.98 3.53
N ILE A 95 1.53 12.89 2.76
CA ILE A 95 2.77 12.56 2.06
C ILE A 95 3.09 13.53 0.93
N SER A 96 2.08 13.93 0.14
CA SER A 96 2.27 14.88 -0.94
C SER A 96 2.72 16.25 -0.42
N LEU A 97 2.05 16.75 0.61
CA LEU A 97 2.40 18.04 1.22
C LEU A 97 3.74 17.97 1.96
N SER A 98 4.05 16.86 2.65
CA SER A 98 5.32 16.71 3.35
C SER A 98 6.52 16.82 2.41
N ILE A 99 6.46 16.17 1.25
CA ILE A 99 7.51 16.27 0.22
C ILE A 99 7.55 17.67 -0.39
N GLY A 100 6.37 18.24 -0.70
CA GLY A 100 6.28 19.55 -1.33
C GLY A 100 6.71 20.71 -0.43
N LEU A 101 6.48 20.61 0.89
CA LEU A 101 6.86 21.63 1.90
C LEU A 101 8.31 21.47 2.41
N ALA A 102 9.00 20.41 2.04
CA ALA A 102 10.40 20.22 2.41
C ALA A 102 11.26 21.33 1.80
N SER A 103 12.21 21.85 2.59
CA SER A 103 12.99 23.05 2.23
C SER A 103 13.97 22.83 1.09
N SER A 104 14.34 21.57 0.79
CA SER A 104 15.31 21.21 -0.25
C SER A 104 15.02 19.81 -0.80
N ALA A 105 15.68 19.44 -1.89
CA ALA A 105 15.65 18.07 -2.42
C ALA A 105 16.18 17.07 -1.38
N ALA A 106 17.24 17.41 -0.63
CA ALA A 106 17.78 16.57 0.43
C ALA A 106 16.75 16.33 1.54
N SER A 107 16.10 17.39 2.05
CA SER A 107 15.06 17.25 3.08
C SER A 107 13.81 16.55 2.56
N SER A 108 13.48 16.59 1.26
CA SER A 108 12.41 15.78 0.66
C SER A 108 12.73 14.28 0.73
N VAL A 109 13.99 13.90 0.55
CA VAL A 109 14.45 12.52 0.72
C VAL A 109 14.37 12.09 2.18
N GLU A 110 14.80 12.93 3.12
CA GLU A 110 14.71 12.67 4.57
C GLU A 110 13.24 12.48 5.01
N VAL A 111 12.34 13.33 4.55
CA VAL A 111 10.89 13.24 4.79
C VAL A 111 10.33 11.93 4.24
N SER A 112 10.75 11.53 3.03
CA SER A 112 10.35 10.26 2.44
C SER A 112 10.85 9.06 3.25
N LEU A 113 12.06 9.16 3.86
CA LEU A 113 12.57 8.16 4.81
C LEU A 113 11.64 7.98 6.00
N VAL A 114 11.18 9.09 6.59
CA VAL A 114 10.21 9.04 7.70
C VAL A 114 8.92 8.34 7.24
N ASN A 115 8.44 8.63 6.04
CA ASN A 115 7.27 7.94 5.50
C ASN A 115 7.54 6.44 5.32
N TYR A 116 8.73 6.01 4.91
CA TYR A 116 9.07 4.59 4.74
C TYR A 116 9.09 3.78 6.05
N LEU A 117 8.76 4.37 7.19
CA LEU A 117 8.47 3.63 8.43
C LEU A 117 7.13 2.86 8.35
N TRP A 118 6.24 3.19 7.40
CA TRP A 118 4.91 2.57 7.30
C TRP A 118 4.94 1.03 7.20
N PRO A 119 5.86 0.35 6.47
CA PRO A 119 5.87 -1.11 6.44
C PRO A 119 6.18 -1.71 7.81
N THR A 120 7.13 -1.12 8.52
CA THR A 120 7.49 -1.52 9.88
C THR A 120 6.32 -1.34 10.85
N MET A 121 5.68 -0.16 10.81
CA MET A 121 4.48 0.12 11.62
C MET A 121 3.33 -0.83 11.28
N MET A 122 3.09 -1.11 9.99
CA MET A 122 2.06 -2.04 9.53
C MET A 122 2.27 -3.44 10.09
N VAL A 123 3.50 -3.95 10.05
CA VAL A 123 3.83 -5.28 10.57
C VAL A 123 3.65 -5.35 12.09
N LEU A 124 4.08 -4.31 12.82
CA LEU A 124 3.90 -4.22 14.28
C LEU A 124 2.42 -4.12 14.66
N LEU A 125 1.64 -3.30 13.97
CA LEU A 125 0.20 -3.19 14.16
C LEU A 125 -0.53 -4.51 13.84
N ALA A 126 -0.16 -5.17 12.73
CA ALA A 126 -0.73 -6.47 12.38
C ALA A 126 -0.43 -7.53 13.44
N ALA A 127 0.80 -7.55 13.98
CA ALA A 127 1.17 -8.47 15.07
C ALA A 127 0.42 -8.17 16.38
N ALA A 128 0.13 -6.90 16.65
CA ALA A 128 -0.56 -6.48 17.86
C ALA A 128 -2.09 -6.68 17.81
N PHE A 129 -2.71 -6.46 16.66
CA PHE A 129 -4.17 -6.33 16.56
C PHE A 129 -4.84 -7.45 15.75
N VAL A 130 -4.15 -8.11 14.78
CA VAL A 130 -4.73 -9.19 13.99
C VAL A 130 -4.55 -10.53 14.69
N PRO A 131 -5.63 -11.24 15.06
CA PRO A 131 -5.53 -12.54 15.72
C PRO A 131 -4.87 -13.59 14.83
N SER A 132 -3.91 -14.32 15.37
CA SER A 132 -3.14 -15.38 14.64
C SER A 132 -4.01 -16.54 14.14
N GLY A 133 -5.27 -16.65 14.57
CA GLY A 133 -6.23 -17.69 14.17
C GLY A 133 -6.87 -17.44 12.80
N GLU A 134 -7.02 -16.20 12.39
CA GLU A 134 -7.70 -15.83 11.13
C GLU A 134 -6.87 -16.21 9.89
N LYS A 135 -5.54 -16.20 10.03
CA LYS A 135 -4.61 -16.67 8.98
C LYS A 135 -4.76 -18.16 8.63
N ARG A 136 -5.28 -18.97 9.56
CA ARG A 136 -5.45 -20.42 9.37
C ARG A 136 -6.78 -20.77 8.72
N SER A 137 -7.84 -19.96 8.93
CA SER A 137 -9.16 -20.18 8.33
C SER A 137 -9.16 -19.81 6.85
N ALA A 138 -8.58 -18.67 6.48
CA ALA A 138 -8.43 -18.25 5.08
C ALA A 138 -7.57 -19.24 4.27
N ARG A 139 -6.60 -19.91 4.90
CA ARG A 139 -5.78 -20.95 4.25
C ARG A 139 -6.55 -22.25 4.01
N ASN A 140 -7.49 -22.61 4.86
CA ASN A 140 -8.27 -23.85 4.73
C ASN A 140 -9.44 -23.72 3.76
N GLU A 141 -9.98 -22.51 3.58
CA GLU A 141 -11.06 -22.25 2.61
C GLU A 141 -10.55 -22.21 1.16
N GLY A 142 -9.25 -21.93 0.94
CA GLY A 142 -8.61 -21.93 -0.39
C GLY A 142 -8.18 -23.30 -0.90
N ILE A 143 -8.17 -24.36 -0.07
CA ILE A 143 -7.68 -25.70 -0.44
C ILE A 143 -8.82 -26.74 -0.63
N GLY A 144 -10.04 -26.40 -0.29
CA GLY A 144 -11.13 -27.36 -0.28
C GLY A 144 -12.32 -26.99 -1.12
N ARG A 145 -12.19 -27.03 -2.46
CA ARG A 145 -13.29 -27.33 -3.39
C ARG A 145 -12.75 -27.66 -4.77
N GLU A 146 -12.24 -28.86 -4.92
CA GLU A 146 -12.31 -29.57 -6.17
C GLU A 146 -13.68 -30.26 -6.21
N PRO A 147 -14.50 -30.06 -7.25
CA PRO A 147 -15.79 -30.76 -7.34
C PRO A 147 -15.52 -32.24 -7.60
N ALA A 148 -15.84 -33.08 -6.62
CA ALA A 148 -15.85 -34.50 -6.78
C ALA A 148 -16.87 -34.87 -7.85
N ALA A 149 -16.43 -35.61 -8.87
CA ALA A 149 -17.25 -36.25 -9.84
C ALA A 149 -18.16 -37.29 -9.16
N PRO A 150 -19.37 -37.51 -9.64
CA PRO A 150 -20.28 -38.51 -9.09
C PRO A 150 -19.80 -39.90 -9.45
N SER A 151 -19.42 -40.71 -8.47
CA SER A 151 -19.33 -42.16 -8.63
C SER A 151 -20.38 -42.83 -7.77
N ASP A 152 -21.27 -43.51 -8.47
CA ASP A 152 -22.24 -44.44 -7.92
C ASP A 152 -21.55 -45.55 -7.11
N ALA A 153 -22.18 -45.93 -6.05
CA ALA A 153 -22.35 -47.28 -5.51
C ALA A 153 -22.12 -47.43 -4.01
N GLN A 154 -23.15 -47.90 -3.42
CA GLN A 154 -23.24 -48.83 -2.30
C GLN A 154 -23.14 -48.32 -0.87
N ALA A 155 -24.29 -48.39 -0.25
CA ALA A 155 -24.57 -48.39 1.16
C ALA A 155 -23.77 -49.49 1.90
N GLN A 156 -23.11 -49.11 2.99
CA GLN A 156 -22.87 -50.02 4.10
C GLN A 156 -22.94 -49.22 5.42
N ASP A 157 -23.92 -49.62 6.18
CA ASP A 157 -24.26 -49.22 7.55
C ASP A 157 -23.12 -49.63 8.46
N ASP A 158 -22.44 -48.64 9.05
CA ASP A 158 -21.62 -48.83 10.25
C ASP A 158 -21.78 -47.59 11.15
N SER A 159 -22.72 -47.75 12.08
CA SER A 159 -22.94 -46.86 13.23
C SER A 159 -21.74 -46.91 14.17
N VAL A 160 -20.73 -46.08 13.94
CA VAL A 160 -19.69 -45.78 14.93
C VAL A 160 -20.10 -44.55 15.69
N GLN A 161 -20.55 -44.75 16.91
CA GLN A 161 -20.74 -43.74 17.94
C GLN A 161 -19.43 -42.97 18.15
N CYS A 162 -19.35 -41.76 17.59
CA CYS A 162 -18.30 -40.81 17.94
C CYS A 162 -18.59 -40.22 19.31
N GLY A 163 -17.90 -40.70 20.33
CA GLY A 163 -18.01 -40.24 21.68
C GLY A 163 -17.85 -38.73 21.82
N THR A 164 -18.79 -38.13 22.51
CA THR A 164 -18.83 -36.74 22.98
C THR A 164 -17.62 -36.45 23.89
N ASN A 165 -16.48 -36.08 23.35
CA ASN A 165 -15.38 -35.44 24.08
C ASN A 165 -14.46 -34.65 23.13
N CYS A 166 -15.01 -33.88 22.20
CA CYS A 166 -14.27 -32.77 21.59
C CYS A 166 -14.32 -31.59 22.58
N SER A 167 -13.46 -31.68 23.58
CA SER A 167 -13.10 -30.54 24.40
C SER A 167 -12.51 -29.50 23.45
N ALA A 168 -13.28 -28.48 23.08
CA ALA A 168 -12.82 -27.33 22.33
C ALA A 168 -11.78 -26.61 23.20
N GLY A 169 -10.54 -27.08 23.10
CA GLY A 169 -9.39 -26.44 23.73
C GLY A 169 -9.35 -24.99 23.23
N LYS A 170 -9.63 -24.06 24.15
CA LYS A 170 -9.45 -22.62 23.91
C LYS A 170 -8.11 -22.42 23.23
N PRO A 171 -8.03 -21.82 22.04
CA PRO A 171 -6.74 -21.64 21.35
C PRO A 171 -5.78 -20.92 22.31
N PRO A 172 -4.51 -21.34 22.36
CA PRO A 172 -3.56 -20.74 23.27
C PRO A 172 -3.52 -19.24 23.00
N ARG A 173 -3.86 -18.44 24.00
CA ARG A 173 -3.69 -17.00 24.01
C ARG A 173 -2.19 -16.73 23.95
N HIS A 174 -1.60 -16.81 22.75
CA HIS A 174 -0.27 -16.22 22.54
C HIS A 174 -0.41 -14.74 22.89
N SER A 175 0.26 -14.33 23.95
CA SER A 175 0.20 -12.94 24.38
C SER A 175 0.62 -12.07 23.19
N ARG A 176 -0.18 -11.04 22.87
CA ARG A 176 0.08 -10.07 21.80
C ARG A 176 1.54 -9.60 21.83
N GLY A 177 2.11 -9.43 23.03
CA GLY A 177 3.52 -9.08 23.22
C GLY A 177 4.51 -10.05 22.59
N ARG A 178 4.26 -11.37 22.67
CA ARG A 178 5.15 -12.36 22.04
C ARG A 178 5.11 -12.30 20.50
N ALA A 179 3.96 -11.96 19.90
CA ALA A 179 3.86 -11.80 18.46
C ALA A 179 4.66 -10.57 18.01
N VAL A 180 4.53 -9.45 18.70
CA VAL A 180 5.31 -8.23 18.43
C VAL A 180 6.81 -8.48 18.61
N LEU A 181 7.23 -9.11 19.70
CA LEU A 181 8.65 -9.42 19.94
C LEU A 181 9.29 -10.32 18.87
N ARG A 182 8.51 -11.24 18.26
CA ARG A 182 9.01 -12.08 17.16
C ARG A 182 9.27 -11.31 15.88
N VAL A 183 8.50 -10.26 15.63
CA VAL A 183 8.56 -9.46 14.41
C VAL A 183 9.55 -8.29 14.55
N LEU A 184 9.81 -7.86 15.78
CA LEU A 184 10.65 -6.70 16.09
C LEU A 184 12.06 -6.77 15.46
N PRO A 185 12.81 -7.89 15.51
CA PRO A 185 14.13 -7.96 14.88
C PRO A 185 14.08 -7.71 13.37
N GLY A 186 13.10 -8.32 12.67
CA GLY A 186 12.91 -8.10 11.24
C GLY A 186 12.53 -6.66 10.91
N ALA A 187 11.70 -6.05 11.74
CA ALA A 187 11.31 -4.64 11.61
C ALA A 187 12.52 -3.70 11.78
N VAL A 188 13.39 -3.96 12.75
CA VAL A 188 14.63 -3.19 12.95
C VAL A 188 15.56 -3.33 11.75
N VAL A 189 15.79 -4.57 11.27
CA VAL A 189 16.65 -4.81 10.10
C VAL A 189 16.09 -4.12 8.85
N ALA A 190 14.77 -4.21 8.62
CA ALA A 190 14.12 -3.56 7.48
C ALA A 190 14.28 -2.02 7.55
N THR A 191 14.05 -1.42 8.73
CA THR A 191 14.22 0.04 8.92
C THR A 191 15.68 0.45 8.72
N ALA A 192 16.63 -0.31 9.28
CA ALA A 192 18.05 -0.05 9.07
C ALA A 192 18.44 -0.17 7.59
N GLY A 193 17.89 -1.15 6.87
CA GLY A 193 18.09 -1.31 5.43
C GLY A 193 17.58 -0.12 4.63
N VAL A 194 16.41 0.43 4.96
CA VAL A 194 15.87 1.64 4.33
C VAL A 194 16.78 2.85 4.58
N ILE A 195 17.23 3.04 5.83
CA ILE A 195 18.15 4.13 6.20
C ILE A 195 19.45 4.03 5.40
N LEU A 196 20.04 2.84 5.31
CA LEU A 196 21.26 2.60 4.54
C LEU A 196 21.06 2.81 3.04
N ALA A 197 19.95 2.32 2.48
CA ALA A 197 19.65 2.45 1.06
C ALA A 197 19.47 3.91 0.63
N VAL A 198 18.81 4.73 1.46
CA VAL A 198 18.56 6.15 1.17
C VAL A 198 19.76 7.01 1.55
N GLY A 199 20.49 6.66 2.62
CA GLY A 199 21.70 7.37 3.05
C GLY A 199 22.84 7.29 2.03
N GLY A 200 22.79 6.32 1.11
CA GLY A 200 23.77 6.17 0.02
C GLY A 200 25.22 6.10 0.49
N ASN A 201 26.14 6.35 -0.49
CA ASN A 201 27.59 6.31 -0.22
C ASN A 201 28.11 7.46 0.65
N SER A 202 27.35 8.57 0.73
CA SER A 202 27.70 9.77 1.53
C SER A 202 27.22 9.66 2.98
N GLY A 203 26.41 8.64 3.31
CA GLY A 203 25.76 8.55 4.62
C GLY A 203 24.67 9.60 4.84
N LEU A 204 23.79 9.36 5.80
CA LEU A 204 22.87 10.38 6.29
C LEU A 204 23.64 11.23 7.31
N ASP A 205 23.78 12.53 7.04
CA ASP A 205 24.32 13.45 8.04
C ASP A 205 23.22 13.75 9.07
N TRP A 206 23.28 13.04 10.20
CA TRP A 206 22.30 13.14 11.28
C TRP A 206 22.25 14.53 11.91
N ALA A 207 23.37 15.26 11.96
CA ALA A 207 23.40 16.60 12.50
C ALA A 207 22.69 17.58 11.56
N LEU A 208 22.92 17.43 10.26
CA LEU A 208 22.24 18.22 9.23
C LEU A 208 20.75 17.90 9.19
N ALA A 209 20.36 16.61 9.22
CA ALA A 209 18.97 16.19 9.27
C ALA A 209 18.25 16.72 10.52
N ALA A 210 18.89 16.67 11.69
CA ALA A 210 18.35 17.26 12.91
C ALA A 210 18.17 18.78 12.77
N GLY A 211 19.10 19.46 12.11
CA GLY A 211 18.99 20.88 11.77
C GLY A 211 17.80 21.18 10.86
N HIS A 212 17.58 20.37 9.85
CA HIS A 212 16.41 20.49 8.95
C HIS A 212 15.09 20.30 9.69
N VAL A 213 15.02 19.27 10.56
CA VAL A 213 13.82 19.04 11.41
C VAL A 213 13.56 20.22 12.35
N ALA A 214 14.63 20.76 12.98
CA ALA A 214 14.48 21.90 13.88
C ALA A 214 14.03 23.19 13.14
N ALA A 215 14.53 23.40 11.93
CA ALA A 215 14.19 24.57 11.12
C ALA A 215 12.78 24.49 10.50
N ASN A 216 12.34 23.29 10.08
CA ASN A 216 11.03 23.07 9.46
C ASN A 216 10.47 21.70 9.87
N PRO A 217 9.84 21.58 11.06
CA PRO A 217 9.35 20.29 11.58
C PRO A 217 8.09 19.77 10.87
N LEU A 218 7.29 20.65 10.25
CA LEU A 218 5.97 20.30 9.71
C LEU A 218 6.02 19.18 8.66
N PRO A 219 6.92 19.16 7.66
CA PRO A 219 7.02 18.07 6.71
C PRO A 219 7.28 16.71 7.37
N TYR A 220 8.13 16.67 8.38
CA TYR A 220 8.47 15.42 9.08
C TYR A 220 7.30 14.90 9.92
N LEU A 221 6.57 15.81 10.59
CA LEU A 221 5.36 15.45 11.34
C LEU A 221 4.26 14.92 10.40
N LEU A 222 4.05 15.56 9.26
CA LEU A 222 3.09 15.10 8.25
C LEU A 222 3.48 13.71 7.71
N ALA A 223 4.76 13.50 7.37
CA ALA A 223 5.25 12.21 6.90
C ALA A 223 5.04 11.10 7.93
N PHE A 224 5.34 11.36 9.19
CA PHE A 224 5.16 10.39 10.28
C PHE A 224 3.67 10.08 10.53
N ALA A 225 2.84 11.11 10.64
CA ALA A 225 1.41 10.96 10.83
C ALA A 225 0.74 10.25 9.65
N GLY A 226 1.18 10.57 8.42
CA GLY A 226 0.77 9.87 7.21
C GLY A 226 1.17 8.40 7.22
N ALA A 227 2.43 8.08 7.56
CA ALA A 227 2.90 6.70 7.67
C ALA A 227 2.08 5.88 8.68
N LEU A 228 1.72 6.50 9.82
CA LEU A 228 0.86 5.86 10.81
C LEU A 228 -0.56 5.63 10.27
N ALA A 229 -1.16 6.63 9.64
CA ALA A 229 -2.49 6.54 9.05
C ALA A 229 -2.55 5.46 7.96
N TRP A 230 -1.55 5.40 7.08
CA TRP A 230 -1.42 4.35 6.07
C TRP A 230 -1.28 2.96 6.68
N SER A 231 -0.47 2.83 7.72
CA SER A 231 -0.27 1.56 8.42
C SER A 231 -1.58 1.04 9.02
N VAL A 232 -2.37 1.92 9.65
CA VAL A 232 -3.70 1.60 10.17
C VAL A 232 -4.64 1.23 9.03
N TYR A 233 -4.67 2.04 7.96
CA TYR A 233 -5.47 1.75 6.77
C TYR A 233 -5.15 0.37 6.21
N ALA A 234 -3.88 0.07 5.95
CA ALA A 234 -3.44 -1.19 5.34
C ALA A 234 -3.80 -2.42 6.20
N VAL A 235 -3.65 -2.33 7.53
CA VAL A 235 -3.94 -3.45 8.45
C VAL A 235 -5.44 -3.73 8.56
N PHE A 236 -6.28 -2.69 8.58
CA PHE A 236 -7.72 -2.87 8.83
C PHE A 236 -8.57 -2.90 7.54
N THR A 237 -8.05 -2.43 6.40
CA THR A 237 -8.77 -2.44 5.12
C THR A 237 -9.28 -3.83 4.72
N PRO A 238 -8.53 -4.95 4.81
CA PRO A 238 -9.04 -6.25 4.41
C PRO A 238 -10.33 -6.64 5.15
N ALA A 239 -10.42 -6.32 6.45
CA ALA A 239 -11.60 -6.60 7.25
C ALA A 239 -12.76 -5.61 6.97
N LEU A 240 -12.44 -4.34 6.73
CA LEU A 240 -13.44 -3.28 6.53
C LEU A 240 -14.01 -3.23 5.12
N SER A 241 -13.18 -3.48 4.10
CA SER A 241 -13.55 -3.30 2.69
C SER A 241 -14.44 -4.41 2.13
N LYS A 242 -14.44 -5.60 2.77
CA LYS A 242 -15.13 -6.79 2.26
C LYS A 242 -14.79 -7.09 0.79
N GLY A 243 -13.53 -6.87 0.41
CA GLY A 243 -13.02 -7.11 -0.96
C GLY A 243 -13.28 -5.97 -1.95
N PHE A 244 -13.86 -4.85 -1.55
CA PHE A 244 -14.01 -3.68 -2.42
C PHE A 244 -12.74 -2.83 -2.41
N ASP A 245 -12.30 -2.41 -3.59
CA ASP A 245 -11.23 -1.43 -3.76
C ASP A 245 -11.82 -0.01 -3.80
N GLY A 246 -11.52 0.77 -2.77
CA GLY A 246 -12.00 2.15 -2.62
C GLY A 246 -11.13 3.21 -3.31
N THR A 247 -9.99 2.85 -3.89
CA THR A 247 -9.00 3.81 -4.41
C THR A 247 -9.62 4.81 -5.38
N SER A 248 -10.37 4.32 -6.39
CA SER A 248 -11.03 5.21 -7.38
C SER A 248 -12.11 6.12 -6.77
N VAL A 249 -12.65 5.73 -5.59
CA VAL A 249 -13.61 6.56 -4.86
C VAL A 249 -12.88 7.62 -4.03
N PHE A 250 -11.75 7.26 -3.41
CA PHE A 250 -11.06 8.14 -2.47
C PHE A 250 -10.22 9.23 -3.13
N PHE A 251 -9.64 8.97 -4.31
CA PHE A 251 -8.81 9.95 -5.02
C PHE A 251 -9.51 11.29 -5.32
N PRO A 252 -10.77 11.33 -5.75
CA PRO A 252 -11.50 12.59 -5.87
C PRO A 252 -11.58 13.38 -4.55
N PHE A 253 -11.73 12.70 -3.41
CA PHE A 253 -11.77 13.38 -2.11
C PHE A 253 -10.39 13.92 -1.72
N VAL A 254 -9.29 13.21 -2.04
CA VAL A 254 -7.93 13.75 -1.88
C VAL A 254 -7.75 15.02 -2.71
N ALA A 255 -8.17 15.00 -3.97
CA ALA A 255 -8.09 16.17 -4.83
C ALA A 255 -8.88 17.36 -4.25
N VAL A 256 -10.13 17.13 -3.83
CA VAL A 256 -10.96 18.18 -3.21
C VAL A 256 -10.32 18.74 -1.95
N GLU A 257 -9.83 17.88 -1.06
CA GLU A 257 -9.14 18.31 0.17
C GLU A 257 -7.91 19.16 -0.15
N LEU A 258 -7.08 18.75 -1.10
CA LEU A 258 -5.88 19.50 -1.49
C LEU A 258 -6.22 20.85 -2.14
N TRP A 259 -7.31 20.94 -2.90
CA TRP A 259 -7.80 22.24 -3.39
C TRP A 259 -8.28 23.13 -2.25
N ILE A 260 -8.98 22.59 -1.26
CA ILE A 260 -9.38 23.35 -0.06
C ILE A 260 -8.14 23.86 0.68
N ILE A 261 -7.13 23.01 0.88
CA ILE A 261 -5.87 23.39 1.52
C ILE A 261 -5.16 24.48 0.70
N HIS A 262 -5.12 24.35 -0.63
CA HIS A 262 -4.51 25.36 -1.50
C HIS A 262 -5.17 26.71 -1.34
N PHE A 263 -6.49 26.80 -1.44
CA PHE A 263 -7.22 28.06 -1.28
C PHE A 263 -7.12 28.60 0.15
N ALA A 264 -7.18 27.75 1.16
CA ALA A 264 -7.06 28.16 2.56
C ALA A 264 -5.64 28.64 2.93
N SER A 265 -4.61 28.15 2.23
CA SER A 265 -3.21 28.57 2.47
C SER A 265 -2.92 29.99 1.97
N GLY A 266 -3.80 30.58 1.20
CA GLY A 266 -3.57 31.90 0.60
C GLY A 266 -2.47 31.91 -0.49
N GLN A 267 -1.93 30.73 -0.84
CA GLN A 267 -0.97 30.63 -1.94
C GLN A 267 -1.70 30.83 -3.27
N GLY A 268 -1.23 31.81 -4.04
CA GLY A 268 -1.75 32.08 -5.37
C GLY A 268 -1.17 31.14 -6.43
N TRP A 269 -1.53 31.41 -7.68
CA TRP A 269 -0.92 30.78 -8.84
C TRP A 269 0.54 31.27 -8.98
N PRO A 270 1.43 30.46 -9.59
CA PRO A 270 2.80 30.89 -9.88
C PRO A 270 2.80 32.21 -10.65
N SER A 271 3.63 33.15 -10.24
CA SER A 271 3.75 34.47 -10.89
C SER A 271 4.26 34.38 -12.32
N ALA A 272 5.06 33.38 -12.64
CA ALA A 272 5.49 33.02 -13.99
C ALA A 272 4.81 31.71 -14.41
N ALA A 273 4.46 31.62 -15.71
CA ALA A 273 3.87 30.40 -16.23
C ALA A 273 4.89 29.25 -16.10
N PRO A 274 4.50 28.11 -15.50
CA PRO A 274 5.36 26.94 -15.40
C PRO A 274 5.79 26.46 -16.79
N SER A 275 6.98 25.86 -16.86
CA SER A 275 7.48 25.28 -18.11
C SER A 275 6.66 24.08 -18.56
N VAL A 276 6.74 23.71 -19.84
CA VAL A 276 6.13 22.46 -20.35
C VAL A 276 6.58 21.24 -19.54
N TRP A 277 7.81 21.23 -19.06
CA TRP A 277 8.32 20.15 -18.20
C TRP A 277 7.59 20.07 -16.87
N GLY A 278 7.18 21.20 -16.29
CA GLY A 278 6.33 21.21 -15.08
C GLY A 278 4.98 20.54 -15.31
N TYR A 279 4.30 20.84 -16.40
CA TYR A 279 3.03 20.18 -16.74
C TYR A 279 3.20 18.71 -17.05
N LEU A 280 4.26 18.32 -17.76
CA LEU A 280 4.58 16.92 -18.00
C LEU A 280 4.88 16.18 -16.69
N ALA A 281 5.56 16.82 -15.73
CA ALA A 281 5.79 16.25 -14.41
C ALA A 281 4.48 16.00 -13.64
N VAL A 282 3.48 16.92 -13.71
CA VAL A 282 2.17 16.70 -13.12
C VAL A 282 1.49 15.46 -13.70
N VAL A 283 1.44 15.34 -15.03
CA VAL A 283 0.78 14.22 -15.71
C VAL A 283 1.51 12.91 -15.38
N THR A 284 2.85 12.93 -15.39
CA THR A 284 3.66 11.75 -15.08
C THR A 284 3.48 11.33 -13.62
N ALA A 285 3.51 12.28 -12.67
CA ALA A 285 3.27 12.01 -11.27
C ALA A 285 1.88 11.42 -11.04
N ALA A 286 0.85 12.00 -11.68
CA ALA A 286 -0.51 11.49 -11.61
C ALA A 286 -0.63 10.05 -12.15
N ALA A 287 0.01 9.76 -13.28
CA ALA A 287 0.01 8.43 -13.88
C ALA A 287 0.75 7.42 -13.00
N VAL A 288 1.89 7.81 -12.41
CA VAL A 288 2.69 6.98 -11.49
C VAL A 288 1.90 6.64 -10.23
N ILE A 289 1.26 7.63 -9.61
CA ILE A 289 0.46 7.42 -8.40
C ILE A 289 -0.77 6.56 -8.70
N ALA A 290 -1.57 6.94 -9.69
CA ALA A 290 -2.79 6.22 -10.06
C ALA A 290 -2.47 4.79 -10.53
N GLY A 291 -1.44 4.62 -11.36
CA GLY A 291 -0.96 3.32 -11.84
C GLY A 291 -0.44 2.44 -10.70
N GLY A 292 0.33 3.02 -9.77
CA GLY A 292 0.83 2.34 -8.58
C GLY A 292 -0.32 1.78 -7.74
N TYR A 293 -1.35 2.58 -7.44
CA TYR A 293 -2.53 2.11 -6.72
C TYR A 293 -3.34 1.07 -7.48
N ALA A 294 -3.45 1.21 -8.80
CA ALA A 294 -4.11 0.21 -9.63
C ALA A 294 -3.40 -1.14 -9.57
N CYS A 295 -2.06 -1.14 -9.67
CA CYS A 295 -1.23 -2.34 -9.57
C CYS A 295 -1.26 -2.94 -8.15
N TRP A 296 -1.17 -2.11 -7.12
CA TRP A 296 -1.24 -2.52 -5.72
C TRP A 296 -2.56 -3.19 -5.36
N GLY A 297 -3.69 -2.55 -5.71
CA GLY A 297 -5.02 -3.11 -5.50
C GLY A 297 -5.22 -4.46 -6.20
N TYR A 298 -4.71 -4.61 -7.42
CA TYR A 298 -4.74 -5.89 -8.13
C TYR A 298 -3.87 -6.94 -7.43
N GLY A 299 -2.66 -6.57 -7.01
CA GLY A 299 -1.72 -7.46 -6.32
C GLY A 299 -2.27 -8.00 -5.00
N ILE A 300 -2.86 -7.13 -4.17
CA ILE A 300 -3.44 -7.53 -2.87
C ILE A 300 -4.67 -8.41 -3.03
N LEU A 301 -5.56 -8.06 -3.99
CA LEU A 301 -6.83 -8.79 -4.14
C LEU A 301 -6.67 -10.14 -4.83
N ARG A 302 -5.61 -10.35 -5.63
CA ARG A 302 -5.42 -11.54 -6.46
C ARG A 302 -4.07 -12.24 -6.26
N GLY A 303 -3.14 -11.62 -5.56
CA GLY A 303 -1.84 -12.21 -5.21
C GLY A 303 -1.94 -13.10 -3.98
N SER A 304 -1.06 -14.09 -3.88
CA SER A 304 -0.89 -14.85 -2.64
C SER A 304 0.24 -14.21 -1.82
N ILE A 305 -0.13 -13.58 -0.72
CA ILE A 305 0.80 -12.94 0.22
C ILE A 305 1.55 -14.02 1.07
N ASP A 306 1.17 -15.28 0.94
CA ASP A 306 1.63 -16.39 1.80
C ASP A 306 2.83 -17.18 1.25
N ARG A 307 3.60 -16.61 0.29
CA ARG A 307 4.80 -17.28 -0.24
C ARG A 307 6.06 -16.47 -0.02
#